data_ae8d34c88da38ebf95f5842d406ea25b
#
_entry.id   ae8d34c88da38ebf95f5842d406ea25b
#
_cell.length_a   1.000
_cell.length_b   1.000
_cell.length_c   1.000
_cell.angle_alpha   90.00
_cell.angle_beta   90.00
_cell.angle_gamma   90.00
#
_symmetry.space_group_name_H-M   'P 1'
#
loop_
_entity.id
_entity.type
_entity.pdbx_description
1 polymer ?
#
loop_
_entity_poly.entity_id
_entity_poly.type
_entity_poly.pdbx_seq_one_letter_code
_entity_poly.pdbx_strand_id
1 'polypeptide(L)'
;MPIQVIFSTDEEIGVGADHIKDEDIKADFGYTVDGGCLKYISVENFNAGSLKVVINGRSIHPGDAKDKMINALNVGIDFHNALPRYERPEHTACREGFYHLLHLEGTEEHAE
;
A
#
# COMPACT_ATOMS: atom_id res chain seq x y z
N MET A 1 36.83 8.30 -15.02
CA MET A 1 35.37 8.16 -15.14
C MET A 1 34.77 9.19 -14.17
N PRO A 2 33.96 10.12 -14.62
CA PRO A 2 33.28 11.04 -13.70
C PRO A 2 32.24 10.29 -12.87
N ILE A 3 32.16 10.66 -11.60
CA ILE A 3 31.18 10.10 -10.64
C ILE A 3 30.35 11.27 -10.15
N GLN A 4 29.03 11.13 -10.19
CA GLN A 4 28.08 12.03 -9.58
C GLN A 4 27.53 11.38 -8.32
N VAL A 5 27.50 12.11 -7.22
CA VAL A 5 26.91 11.66 -5.96
C VAL A 5 25.73 12.58 -5.65
N ILE A 6 24.58 12.01 -5.38
CA ILE A 6 23.35 12.71 -5.05
C ILE A 6 22.92 12.27 -3.65
N PHE A 7 22.62 13.23 -2.79
CA PHE A 7 22.01 13.01 -1.49
C PHE A 7 20.60 13.61 -1.52
N SER A 8 19.61 12.79 -1.25
CA SER A 8 18.21 13.25 -1.11
C SER A 8 17.85 13.36 0.36
N THR A 9 16.92 14.25 0.66
CA THR A 9 16.25 14.36 1.96
C THR A 9 14.87 13.72 1.87
N ASP A 10 14.25 13.48 3.01
CA ASP A 10 12.84 13.03 3.10
C ASP A 10 12.53 11.68 2.42
N GLU A 11 13.55 10.83 2.29
CA GLU A 11 13.39 9.48 1.74
C GLU A 11 12.46 8.63 2.61
N GLU A 12 12.61 8.70 3.93
CA GLU A 12 11.85 7.92 4.92
C GLU A 12 10.33 8.19 4.90
N ILE A 13 9.92 9.31 4.31
CA ILE A 13 8.50 9.63 4.09
C ILE A 13 8.09 9.48 2.61
N GLY A 14 8.98 8.91 1.78
CA GLY A 14 8.71 8.55 0.40
C GLY A 14 8.70 9.69 -0.62
N VAL A 15 9.21 10.88 -0.27
CA VAL A 15 9.23 12.04 -1.17
C VAL A 15 10.63 12.48 -1.60
N GLY A 16 11.66 11.73 -1.23
CA GLY A 16 13.06 12.08 -1.51
C GLY A 16 13.34 12.25 -3.01
N ALA A 17 12.74 11.43 -3.86
CA ALA A 17 12.92 11.51 -5.30
C ALA A 17 12.23 12.73 -5.93
N ASP A 18 11.19 13.28 -5.32
CA ASP A 18 10.41 14.40 -5.86
C ASP A 18 11.22 15.69 -5.99
N HIS A 19 12.32 15.78 -5.25
CA HIS A 19 13.23 16.92 -5.25
C HIS A 19 14.38 16.79 -6.27
N ILE A 20 14.51 15.65 -6.92
CA ILE A 20 15.54 15.38 -7.92
C ILE A 20 14.92 15.53 -9.31
N LYS A 21 15.49 16.42 -10.11
CA LYS A 21 15.03 16.59 -11.48
C LYS A 21 15.86 15.72 -12.42
N ASP A 22 15.23 15.20 -13.45
CA ASP A 22 15.92 14.40 -14.49
C ASP A 22 17.11 15.13 -15.12
N GLU A 23 17.01 16.44 -15.24
CA GLU A 23 18.08 17.29 -15.78
C GLU A 23 19.32 17.37 -14.90
N ASP A 24 19.18 17.06 -13.60
CA ASP A 24 20.28 17.05 -12.65
C ASP A 24 21.05 15.73 -12.67
N ILE A 25 20.48 14.68 -13.25
CA ILE A 25 21.10 13.37 -13.38
C ILE A 25 21.87 13.28 -14.68
N LYS A 26 23.22 13.25 -14.57
CA LYS A 26 24.14 13.19 -15.73
C LYS A 26 24.95 11.89 -15.67
N ALA A 27 24.25 10.76 -15.73
CA ALA A 27 24.86 9.46 -15.65
C ALA A 27 24.15 8.47 -16.59
N ASP A 28 24.88 7.50 -17.12
CA ASP A 28 24.30 6.41 -17.93
C ASP A 28 23.59 5.38 -17.06
N PHE A 29 23.99 5.24 -15.81
CA PHE A 29 23.38 4.38 -14.81
C PHE A 29 23.74 4.87 -13.40
N GLY A 30 22.99 4.41 -12.40
CA GLY A 30 23.20 4.76 -10.99
C GLY A 30 23.03 3.56 -10.06
N TYR A 31 23.57 3.73 -8.87
CA TYR A 31 23.34 2.82 -7.74
C TYR A 31 22.70 3.60 -6.61
N THR A 32 21.62 3.06 -6.05
CA THR A 32 21.08 3.54 -4.79
C THR A 32 21.81 2.82 -3.67
N VAL A 33 22.42 3.59 -2.78
CA VAL A 33 23.13 3.05 -1.61
C VAL A 33 22.21 3.17 -0.41
N ASP A 34 21.31 2.21 -0.29
CA ASP A 34 20.34 2.08 0.77
C ASP A 34 20.16 0.60 1.09
N GLY A 35 20.15 0.23 2.34
CA GLY A 35 19.91 -1.15 2.72
C GLY A 35 20.79 -1.68 3.85
N GLY A 36 20.35 -2.81 4.40
CA GLY A 36 20.92 -3.41 5.60
C GLY A 36 22.08 -4.39 5.39
N CYS A 37 22.43 -4.77 4.17
CA CYS A 37 23.43 -5.81 3.92
C CYS A 37 24.36 -5.48 2.75
N LEU A 38 25.65 -5.40 3.05
CA LEU A 38 26.71 -5.11 2.07
C LEU A 38 26.99 -6.25 1.06
N LYS A 39 26.34 -7.40 1.22
CA LYS A 39 26.60 -8.58 0.39
C LYS A 39 25.62 -8.74 -0.78
N TYR A 40 24.57 -7.94 -0.82
CA TYR A 40 23.51 -8.07 -1.81
C TYR A 40 23.36 -6.80 -2.63
N ILE A 41 23.06 -6.97 -3.89
CA ILE A 41 22.62 -5.93 -4.80
C ILE A 41 21.19 -6.28 -5.20
N SER A 42 20.25 -5.39 -4.91
CA SER A 42 18.88 -5.50 -5.39
C SER A 42 18.83 -5.04 -6.85
N VAL A 43 18.35 -5.91 -7.73
CA VAL A 43 18.23 -5.64 -9.18
C VAL A 43 16.79 -5.62 -9.64
N GLU A 44 15.86 -5.77 -8.72
CA GLU A 44 14.42 -5.80 -8.97
C GLU A 44 13.69 -4.96 -7.93
N ASN A 45 12.58 -4.37 -8.34
CA ASN A 45 11.64 -3.70 -7.47
C ASN A 45 10.21 -4.18 -7.80
N PHE A 46 9.24 -3.69 -7.08
CA PHE A 46 7.83 -3.98 -7.30
C PHE A 46 7.04 -2.68 -7.42
N ASN A 47 5.91 -2.76 -8.10
CA ASN A 47 4.95 -1.67 -8.13
C ASN A 47 3.98 -1.82 -6.95
N ALA A 48 3.63 -0.71 -6.34
CA ALA A 48 2.63 -0.65 -5.29
C ALA A 48 1.54 0.36 -5.66
N GLY A 49 0.33 0.07 -5.23
CA GLY A 49 -0.80 0.98 -5.31
C GLY A 49 -1.57 0.95 -4.01
N SER A 50 -2.16 2.06 -3.64
CA SER A 50 -3.06 2.13 -2.49
C SER A 50 -4.51 2.26 -2.96
N LEU A 51 -5.41 1.63 -2.22
CA LEU A 51 -6.85 1.72 -2.43
C LEU A 51 -7.49 2.09 -1.10
N LYS A 52 -8.26 3.18 -1.11
CA LYS A 52 -9.14 3.54 -0.01
C LYS A 52 -10.58 3.23 -0.43
N VAL A 53 -11.26 2.39 0.34
CA VAL A 53 -12.66 2.03 0.15
C VAL A 53 -13.47 2.68 1.26
N VAL A 54 -14.46 3.49 0.88
CA VAL A 54 -15.39 4.12 1.81
C VAL A 54 -16.75 3.48 1.65
N ILE A 55 -17.33 3.03 2.74
CA ILE A 55 -18.59 2.30 2.78
C ILE A 55 -19.58 3.10 3.63
N ASN A 56 -20.70 3.47 3.04
CA ASN A 56 -21.79 4.11 3.74
C ASN A 56 -22.89 3.06 4.00
N GLY A 57 -23.11 2.78 5.26
CA GLY A 57 -24.14 1.88 5.73
C GLY A 57 -25.48 2.56 5.97
N ARG A 58 -26.38 1.82 6.58
CA ARG A 58 -27.67 2.31 7.06
C ARG A 58 -27.97 1.70 8.42
N SER A 59 -27.87 2.52 9.44
CA SER A 59 -28.19 2.15 10.82
C SER A 59 -29.70 2.06 11.01
N ILE A 60 -30.14 1.04 11.72
CA ILE A 60 -31.52 0.83 12.14
C ILE A 60 -31.47 0.23 13.54
N HIS A 61 -32.42 0.60 14.41
CA HIS A 61 -32.53 -0.02 15.72
C HIS A 61 -32.55 -1.56 15.57
N PRO A 62 -31.73 -2.31 16.33
CA PRO A 62 -31.57 -3.75 16.14
C PRO A 62 -32.90 -4.54 16.12
N GLY A 63 -33.89 -4.13 16.91
CA GLY A 63 -35.21 -4.76 16.94
C GLY A 63 -36.00 -4.63 15.64
N ASP A 64 -35.68 -3.65 14.79
CA ASP A 64 -36.37 -3.35 13.53
C ASP A 64 -35.46 -3.53 12.29
N ALA A 65 -34.24 -4.03 12.50
CA ALA A 65 -33.16 -4.04 11.52
C ALA A 65 -33.32 -5.09 10.40
N LYS A 66 -34.17 -6.10 10.62
CA LYS A 66 -34.33 -7.20 9.67
C LYS A 66 -34.67 -6.67 8.27
N ASP A 67 -33.87 -7.08 7.28
CA ASP A 67 -33.99 -6.73 5.86
C ASP A 67 -33.90 -5.20 5.56
N LYS A 68 -33.45 -4.40 6.54
CA LYS A 68 -33.36 -2.94 6.43
C LYS A 68 -31.97 -2.39 6.74
N MET A 69 -31.29 -2.94 7.74
CA MET A 69 -29.95 -2.47 8.15
C MET A 69 -28.90 -2.86 7.10
N ILE A 70 -27.98 -1.97 6.86
CA ILE A 70 -26.73 -2.24 6.13
C ILE A 70 -25.59 -1.82 7.05
N ASN A 71 -24.93 -2.77 7.65
CA ASN A 71 -23.81 -2.51 8.52
C ASN A 71 -22.54 -2.34 7.69
N ALA A 72 -21.96 -1.13 7.70
CA ALA A 72 -20.80 -0.78 6.88
C ALA A 72 -19.56 -1.62 7.22
N LEU A 73 -19.33 -1.95 8.49
CA LEU A 73 -18.21 -2.82 8.89
C LEU A 73 -18.37 -4.23 8.32
N ASN A 74 -19.58 -4.79 8.35
CA ASN A 74 -19.82 -6.11 7.76
C ASN A 74 -19.56 -6.11 6.26
N VAL A 75 -19.97 -5.06 5.54
CA VAL A 75 -19.67 -4.92 4.11
C VAL A 75 -18.17 -4.81 3.86
N GLY A 76 -17.42 -4.09 4.71
CA GLY A 76 -15.96 -4.02 4.63
C GLY A 76 -15.29 -5.39 4.84
N ILE A 77 -15.77 -6.16 5.80
CA ILE A 77 -15.30 -7.53 6.04
C ILE A 77 -15.61 -8.44 4.84
N ASP A 78 -16.80 -8.33 4.27
CA ASP A 78 -17.20 -9.11 3.10
C ASP A 78 -16.37 -8.73 1.88
N PHE A 79 -16.09 -7.44 1.68
CA PHE A 79 -15.19 -6.96 0.64
C PHE A 79 -13.78 -7.58 0.80
N HIS A 80 -13.21 -7.51 2.00
CA HIS A 80 -11.92 -8.13 2.28
C HIS A 80 -11.92 -9.64 1.99
N ASN A 81 -12.97 -10.33 2.39
CA ASN A 81 -13.10 -11.78 2.19
C ASN A 81 -13.36 -12.17 0.73
N ALA A 82 -13.84 -11.26 -0.10
CA ALA A 82 -14.01 -11.47 -1.53
C ALA A 82 -12.67 -11.40 -2.30
N LEU A 83 -11.63 -10.80 -1.72
CA LEU A 83 -10.29 -10.79 -2.29
C LEU A 83 -9.65 -12.18 -2.17
N PRO A 84 -8.79 -12.57 -3.13
CA PRO A 84 -8.14 -13.88 -3.11
C PRO A 84 -7.36 -14.12 -1.81
N ARG A 85 -7.78 -15.12 -1.04
CA ARG A 85 -7.20 -15.39 0.28
C ARG A 85 -5.71 -15.70 0.24
N TYR A 86 -5.25 -16.36 -0.83
CA TYR A 86 -3.86 -16.76 -0.99
C TYR A 86 -2.96 -15.65 -1.58
N GLU A 87 -3.57 -14.53 -2.00
CA GLU A 87 -2.85 -13.35 -2.44
C GLU A 87 -2.75 -12.32 -1.30
N ARG A 88 -2.31 -12.76 -0.14
CA ARG A 88 -2.02 -11.93 1.04
C ARG A 88 -0.54 -12.03 1.36
N PRO A 89 0.10 -11.00 1.98
CA PRO A 89 1.52 -11.02 2.29
C PRO A 89 1.98 -12.29 3.04
N GLU A 90 1.15 -12.80 3.93
CA GLU A 90 1.44 -14.01 4.72
C GLU A 90 1.41 -15.31 3.91
N HIS A 91 0.98 -15.27 2.66
CA HIS A 91 0.85 -16.43 1.77
C HIS A 91 1.65 -16.30 0.47
N THR A 92 2.28 -15.17 0.23
CA THR A 92 2.99 -14.88 -1.01
C THR A 92 4.49 -14.77 -0.81
N ALA A 93 5.25 -15.04 -1.86
CA ALA A 93 6.70 -14.98 -1.85
C ALA A 93 7.25 -14.58 -3.23
N CYS A 94 8.51 -14.19 -3.27
CA CYS A 94 9.23 -13.86 -4.50
C CYS A 94 8.54 -12.77 -5.33
N ARG A 95 8.05 -13.11 -6.51
CA ARG A 95 7.41 -12.19 -7.47
C ARG A 95 5.88 -12.26 -7.47
N GLU A 96 5.30 -12.92 -6.50
CA GLU A 96 3.85 -12.99 -6.36
C GLU A 96 3.29 -11.66 -5.88
N GLY A 97 2.22 -11.21 -6.50
CA GLY A 97 1.48 -10.03 -6.06
C GLY A 97 0.60 -10.34 -4.85
N PHE A 98 0.22 -9.30 -4.10
CA PHE A 98 -0.66 -9.47 -2.94
C PHE A 98 -1.55 -8.26 -2.70
N TYR A 99 -2.63 -8.49 -1.98
CA TYR A 99 -3.50 -7.48 -1.39
C TYR A 99 -3.24 -7.41 0.11
N HIS A 100 -2.83 -6.24 0.58
CA HIS A 100 -2.50 -6.01 1.98
C HIS A 100 -3.55 -5.10 2.63
N LEU A 101 -4.38 -5.65 3.49
CA LEU A 101 -5.26 -4.85 4.34
C LEU A 101 -4.42 -4.19 5.42
N LEU A 102 -4.28 -2.88 5.33
CA LEU A 102 -3.49 -2.08 6.27
C LEU A 102 -4.35 -1.53 7.41
N HIS A 103 -5.59 -1.21 7.11
CA HIS A 103 -6.48 -0.54 8.04
C HIS A 103 -7.93 -0.89 7.73
N LEU A 104 -8.74 -1.04 8.75
CA LEU A 104 -10.19 -1.14 8.68
C LEU A 104 -10.76 -0.55 9.96
N GLU A 105 -11.50 0.53 9.84
CA GLU A 105 -12.21 1.11 10.96
C GLU A 105 -13.59 1.61 10.59
N GLY A 106 -14.41 1.86 11.57
CA GLY A 106 -15.72 2.43 11.35
C GLY A 106 -16.76 2.05 12.37
N THR A 107 -17.99 2.27 11.95
CA THR A 107 -19.22 1.94 12.69
C THR A 107 -20.19 1.19 11.75
N GLU A 108 -21.42 0.98 12.19
CA GLU A 108 -22.47 0.43 11.33
C GLU A 108 -22.91 1.40 10.21
N GLU A 109 -22.68 2.71 10.39
CA GLU A 109 -23.10 3.73 9.42
C GLU A 109 -22.01 4.06 8.41
N HIS A 110 -20.74 3.92 8.79
CA HIS A 110 -19.61 4.30 7.98
C HIS A 110 -18.40 3.44 8.31
N ALA A 111 -17.69 2.97 7.29
CA ALA A 111 -16.42 2.27 7.43
C ALA A 111 -15.44 2.65 6.31
N GLU A 112 -14.15 2.57 6.62
CA GLU A 112 -13.07 2.75 5.65
C GLU A 112 -11.87 1.84 5.88
#